data_1e6018fa682fc1404497873474903904
#
_entry.id   1e6018fa682fc1404497873474903904
#
_cell.length_a   1.000
_cell.length_b   1.000
_cell.length_c   1.000
_cell.angle_alpha   90.00
_cell.angle_beta   90.00
_cell.angle_gamma   90.00
#
_symmetry.space_group_name_H-M   'P 1'
#
loop_
_entity.id
_entity.type
_entity.pdbx_description
1 polymer ?
#
loop_
_entity_poly.entity_id
_entity_poly.type
_entity_poly.pdbx_seq_one_letter_code
_entity_poly.pdbx_strand_id
1 'polypeptide(L)'
;MNNASRRASASFLEGVRTRGVLLLMPSAKASLDDSAYWSWCLAAGFQEIGVPVFSNESSSFASRGITVAAAPEMIHDDTMVIGDISAIESCNSECVTLARRVFERARRSALLCMSDVVSSVDFPDTAPVFVAHSNSRIFARGRRIPWAFGLSREVMDKIAGAHRLQVRERLFLRNFRPSGNQSVRNALDLSFVKRLADKMAIDTSFDNHGRWNSDYFDRLGGSLGCLAYGGHFVEDFFRREEFRSQIGERRILSDEPAIDRWDSWRFWESLASGCVTVALDFDEYGLQIPVKPVNGVHYVGLRLDRLEDAVALLSGPQTPLAVIAENGREWVTTHYAPAPVAHLFLETMERLEESQ
;
A
#
# COMPACT_ATOMS: atom_id res chain seq x y z
N MET A 1 -8.60 2.66 -21.61
CA MET A 1 -9.84 3.39 -21.20
C MET A 1 -9.43 4.42 -20.17
N ASN A 2 -9.61 5.71 -20.49
CA ASN A 2 -9.31 6.81 -19.55
C ASN A 2 -10.25 6.73 -18.35
N ASN A 3 -9.81 6.14 -17.26
CA ASN A 3 -10.42 6.34 -15.95
C ASN A 3 -10.01 7.74 -15.44
N ALA A 4 -10.63 8.78 -16.02
CA ALA A 4 -10.65 10.06 -15.33
C ALA A 4 -11.30 9.78 -13.96
N SER A 5 -10.56 10.00 -12.88
CA SER A 5 -11.03 9.87 -11.51
C SER A 5 -12.31 10.70 -11.36
N ARG A 6 -13.45 10.01 -11.28
CA ARG A 6 -14.73 10.63 -10.98
C ARG A 6 -14.78 10.79 -9.46
N ARG A 7 -14.71 11.99 -8.96
CA ARG A 7 -14.86 12.22 -7.52
C ARG A 7 -16.24 11.71 -7.05
N ALA A 8 -16.30 11.20 -5.82
CA ALA A 8 -17.57 10.85 -5.19
C ALA A 8 -18.56 12.04 -5.30
N SER A 9 -19.82 11.73 -5.56
CA SER A 9 -20.83 12.78 -5.72
C SER A 9 -20.94 13.63 -4.44
N ALA A 10 -21.31 14.90 -4.61
CA ALA A 10 -21.46 15.82 -3.48
C ALA A 10 -22.49 15.30 -2.46
N SER A 11 -23.55 14.65 -2.92
CA SER A 11 -24.60 14.09 -2.07
C SER A 11 -24.10 12.87 -1.27
N PHE A 12 -23.30 12.00 -1.87
CA PHE A 12 -22.70 10.87 -1.17
C PHE A 12 -21.71 11.34 -0.10
N LEU A 13 -20.82 12.27 -0.46
CA LEU A 13 -19.85 12.82 0.47
C LEU A 13 -20.51 13.56 1.64
N GLU A 14 -21.59 14.33 1.37
CA GLU A 14 -22.34 15.03 2.42
C GLU A 14 -23.04 14.05 3.36
N GLY A 15 -23.60 12.96 2.83
CA GLY A 15 -24.16 11.87 3.64
C GLY A 15 -23.12 11.25 4.58
N VAL A 16 -21.91 10.98 4.08
CA VAL A 16 -20.82 10.44 4.88
C VAL A 16 -20.29 11.47 5.90
N ARG A 17 -20.20 12.76 5.55
CA ARG A 17 -19.82 13.84 6.48
C ARG A 17 -20.82 13.99 7.63
N THR A 18 -22.10 13.81 7.34
CA THR A 18 -23.16 13.93 8.37
C THR A 18 -23.17 12.76 9.33
N ARG A 19 -22.89 11.52 8.86
CA ARG A 19 -22.98 10.28 9.64
C ARG A 19 -21.65 9.79 10.17
N GLY A 20 -20.57 10.18 9.52
CA GLY A 20 -19.21 9.75 9.84
C GLY A 20 -18.88 8.34 9.40
N VAL A 21 -17.68 7.93 9.75
CA VAL A 21 -17.11 6.62 9.47
C VAL A 21 -16.70 5.96 10.79
N LEU A 22 -17.05 4.69 10.96
CA LEU A 22 -16.60 3.87 12.08
C LEU A 22 -15.49 2.92 11.59
N LEU A 23 -14.30 3.08 12.13
CA LEU A 23 -13.17 2.18 11.94
C LEU A 23 -13.16 1.14 13.07
N LEU A 24 -13.40 -0.11 12.71
CA LEU A 24 -13.32 -1.24 13.63
C LEU A 24 -11.93 -1.87 13.57
N MET A 25 -11.21 -1.73 14.66
CA MET A 25 -9.88 -2.28 14.85
C MET A 25 -9.96 -3.59 15.63
N PRO A 26 -9.19 -4.62 15.25
CA PRO A 26 -9.31 -5.95 15.87
C PRO A 26 -8.85 -5.99 17.33
N SER A 27 -7.86 -5.21 17.72
CA SER A 27 -7.43 -5.04 19.13
C SER A 27 -6.45 -3.89 19.28
N ALA A 28 -6.29 -3.37 20.52
CA ALA A 28 -5.27 -2.37 20.84
C ALA A 28 -3.83 -2.88 20.56
N LYS A 29 -3.58 -4.18 20.67
CA LYS A 29 -2.28 -4.79 20.42
C LYS A 29 -1.91 -4.80 18.91
N ALA A 30 -2.88 -4.97 18.03
CA ALA A 30 -2.69 -4.87 16.59
C ALA A 30 -2.35 -3.44 16.14
N SER A 31 -2.64 -2.44 16.97
CA SER A 31 -2.34 -1.05 16.70
C SER A 31 -0.89 -0.65 17.00
N LEU A 32 -0.11 -1.51 17.62
CA LEU A 32 1.30 -1.22 17.98
C LEU A 32 2.26 -1.58 16.82
N ASP A 33 1.86 -2.45 15.93
CA ASP A 33 2.58 -2.78 14.72
C ASP A 33 1.88 -2.18 13.48
N ASP A 34 2.55 -2.25 12.34
CA ASP A 34 2.09 -1.61 11.12
C ASP A 34 0.84 -2.26 10.49
N SER A 35 0.23 -3.23 11.14
CA SER A 35 -0.96 -3.94 10.64
C SER A 35 -2.19 -3.03 10.48
N ALA A 36 -2.25 -1.92 11.23
CA ALA A 36 -3.32 -0.93 11.16
C ALA A 36 -3.02 0.27 10.21
N TYR A 37 -1.98 0.17 9.41
CA TYR A 37 -1.48 1.28 8.60
C TYR A 37 -2.56 1.91 7.71
N TRP A 38 -3.38 1.10 7.03
CA TRP A 38 -4.45 1.63 6.19
C TRP A 38 -5.53 2.35 6.98
N SER A 39 -5.88 1.85 8.17
CA SER A 39 -6.84 2.52 9.05
C SER A 39 -6.32 3.89 9.47
N TRP A 40 -5.02 4.04 9.76
CA TRP A 40 -4.42 5.33 10.05
C TRP A 40 -4.40 6.27 8.84
N CYS A 41 -4.05 5.76 7.65
CA CYS A 41 -4.08 6.55 6.41
C CYS A 41 -5.49 7.07 6.12
N LEU A 42 -6.50 6.19 6.19
CA LEU A 42 -7.89 6.58 5.95
C LEU A 42 -8.41 7.54 7.01
N ALA A 43 -8.15 7.30 8.30
CA ALA A 43 -8.57 8.20 9.37
C ALA A 43 -8.02 9.61 9.18
N ALA A 44 -6.72 9.74 8.91
CA ALA A 44 -6.09 11.03 8.61
C ALA A 44 -6.72 11.68 7.38
N GLY A 45 -6.92 10.92 6.31
CA GLY A 45 -7.53 11.42 5.08
C GLY A 45 -8.98 11.86 5.27
N PHE A 46 -9.79 11.09 5.98
CA PHE A 46 -11.17 11.47 6.31
C PHE A 46 -11.24 12.77 7.11
N GLN A 47 -10.35 12.95 8.08
CA GLN A 47 -10.27 14.20 8.82
C GLN A 47 -9.92 15.40 7.92
N GLU A 48 -8.95 15.23 7.01
CA GLU A 48 -8.56 16.26 6.06
C GLU A 48 -9.70 16.72 5.15
N ILE A 49 -10.61 15.80 4.80
CA ILE A 49 -11.78 16.10 3.97
C ILE A 49 -13.04 16.41 4.78
N GLY A 50 -12.93 16.56 6.10
CA GLY A 50 -14.03 16.97 6.98
C GLY A 50 -15.04 15.85 7.29
N VAL A 51 -14.64 14.58 7.22
CA VAL A 51 -15.47 13.43 7.60
C VAL A 51 -15.18 13.03 9.05
N PRO A 52 -16.18 12.99 9.95
CA PRO A 52 -16.02 12.52 11.31
C PRO A 52 -15.60 11.04 11.34
N VAL A 53 -14.61 10.70 12.19
CA VAL A 53 -14.10 9.35 12.35
C VAL A 53 -14.29 8.88 13.78
N PHE A 54 -14.85 7.69 13.93
CA PHE A 54 -15.05 6.98 15.19
C PHE A 54 -14.26 5.68 15.20
N SER A 55 -13.86 5.19 16.36
CA SER A 55 -13.24 3.87 16.48
C SER A 55 -13.50 3.25 17.84
N ASN A 56 -13.54 1.91 17.88
CA ASN A 56 -13.50 1.12 19.12
C ASN A 56 -12.13 1.22 19.83
N GLU A 57 -11.08 1.64 19.12
CA GLU A 57 -9.69 1.73 19.61
C GLU A 57 -9.11 3.13 19.36
N SER A 58 -9.77 4.17 19.86
CA SER A 58 -9.36 5.57 19.63
C SER A 58 -7.94 5.90 20.12
N SER A 59 -7.45 5.21 21.16
CA SER A 59 -6.10 5.38 21.71
C SER A 59 -4.99 5.05 20.69
N SER A 60 -5.22 4.09 19.80
CA SER A 60 -4.25 3.70 18.79
C SER A 60 -3.97 4.81 17.77
N PHE A 61 -4.99 5.58 17.44
CA PHE A 61 -4.89 6.73 16.53
C PHE A 61 -4.19 7.92 17.19
N ALA A 62 -4.43 8.15 18.48
CA ALA A 62 -3.81 9.22 19.22
C ALA A 62 -2.28 9.09 19.25
N SER A 63 -1.74 7.88 19.35
CA SER A 63 -0.29 7.62 19.29
C SER A 63 0.35 8.02 17.94
N ARG A 64 -0.45 8.20 16.90
CA ARG A 64 -0.05 8.64 15.55
C ARG A 64 -0.45 10.09 15.26
N GLY A 65 -0.85 10.86 16.27
CA GLY A 65 -1.29 12.24 16.09
C GLY A 65 -2.64 12.39 15.37
N ILE A 66 -3.45 11.32 15.32
CA ILE A 66 -4.76 11.31 14.66
C ILE A 66 -5.84 11.33 15.74
N THR A 67 -6.72 12.35 15.72
CA THR A 67 -7.81 12.48 16.68
C THR A 67 -9.03 11.72 16.20
N VAL A 68 -9.36 10.62 16.84
CA VAL A 68 -10.54 9.79 16.54
C VAL A 68 -11.41 9.73 17.79
N ALA A 69 -12.71 9.97 17.62
CA ALA A 69 -13.66 9.86 18.72
C ALA A 69 -13.92 8.39 19.07
N ALA A 70 -14.25 8.12 20.34
CA ALA A 70 -14.73 6.80 20.72
C ALA A 70 -16.02 6.46 19.96
N ALA A 71 -16.21 5.17 19.64
CA ALA A 71 -17.42 4.71 19.00
C ALA A 71 -18.63 5.06 19.86
N PRO A 72 -19.72 5.63 19.29
CA PRO A 72 -20.93 5.93 20.03
C PRO A 72 -21.61 4.63 20.50
N GLU A 73 -22.36 4.68 21.60
CA GLU A 73 -23.12 3.53 22.11
C GLU A 73 -24.13 2.98 21.07
N MET A 74 -24.70 3.88 20.27
CA MET A 74 -25.56 3.53 19.14
C MET A 74 -24.94 3.98 17.84
N ILE A 75 -24.67 3.03 16.96
CA ILE A 75 -24.21 3.27 15.60
C ILE A 75 -25.44 3.49 14.73
N HIS A 76 -25.47 4.58 13.98
CA HIS A 76 -26.54 4.84 13.04
C HIS A 76 -26.46 3.87 11.84
N ASP A 77 -27.58 3.36 11.35
CA ASP A 77 -27.59 2.39 10.24
C ASP A 77 -26.92 2.91 8.96
N ASP A 78 -26.92 4.24 8.75
CA ASP A 78 -26.25 4.89 7.62
C ASP A 78 -24.78 5.25 7.89
N THR A 79 -24.24 4.95 9.06
CA THR A 79 -22.79 5.12 9.32
C THR A 79 -22.02 4.11 8.49
N MET A 80 -20.98 4.57 7.77
CA MET A 80 -20.11 3.67 7.04
C MET A 80 -19.21 2.93 8.01
N VAL A 81 -19.21 1.61 7.93
CA VAL A 81 -18.40 0.74 8.81
C VAL A 81 -17.24 0.15 8.01
N ILE A 82 -16.01 0.38 8.46
CA ILE A 82 -14.80 -0.15 7.86
C ILE A 82 -14.11 -1.04 8.90
N GLY A 83 -13.95 -2.32 8.59
CA GLY A 83 -13.24 -3.28 9.44
C GLY A 83 -11.84 -3.54 8.95
N ASP A 84 -10.84 -3.38 9.82
CA ASP A 84 -9.48 -3.77 9.54
C ASP A 84 -9.27 -5.23 9.92
N ILE A 85 -9.08 -6.08 8.91
CA ILE A 85 -8.87 -7.52 9.10
C ILE A 85 -7.39 -7.92 8.97
N SER A 86 -6.50 -6.94 8.78
CA SER A 86 -5.07 -7.20 8.58
C SER A 86 -4.41 -7.89 9.78
N ALA A 87 -4.99 -7.73 10.97
CA ALA A 87 -4.49 -8.29 12.22
C ALA A 87 -5.47 -9.26 12.89
N ILE A 88 -6.48 -9.75 12.17
CA ILE A 88 -7.51 -10.65 12.74
C ILE A 88 -6.92 -11.94 13.30
N GLU A 89 -5.81 -12.44 12.77
CA GLU A 89 -5.13 -13.62 13.33
C GLU A 89 -4.68 -13.43 14.79
N SER A 90 -4.54 -12.16 15.23
CA SER A 90 -4.22 -11.81 16.62
C SER A 90 -5.45 -11.49 17.50
N CYS A 91 -6.68 -11.54 16.94
CA CYS A 91 -7.91 -11.21 17.65
C CYS A 91 -8.46 -12.38 18.46
N ASN A 92 -9.02 -12.02 19.62
CA ASN A 92 -9.87 -12.97 20.33
C ASN A 92 -11.23 -13.14 19.61
N SER A 93 -11.90 -14.27 19.88
CA SER A 93 -13.18 -14.62 19.26
C SER A 93 -14.31 -13.60 19.53
N GLU A 94 -14.22 -12.82 20.61
CA GLU A 94 -15.19 -11.79 20.97
C GLU A 94 -15.14 -10.59 20.04
N CYS A 95 -13.93 -10.11 19.71
CA CYS A 95 -13.75 -9.00 18.76
C CYS A 95 -14.26 -9.38 17.36
N VAL A 96 -13.97 -10.60 16.91
CA VAL A 96 -14.46 -11.10 15.61
C VAL A 96 -15.99 -11.18 15.62
N THR A 97 -16.58 -11.66 16.70
CA THR A 97 -18.05 -11.77 16.86
C THR A 97 -18.70 -10.39 16.88
N LEU A 98 -18.12 -9.43 17.59
CA LEU A 98 -18.60 -8.04 17.62
C LEU A 98 -18.52 -7.40 16.24
N ALA A 99 -17.38 -7.51 15.57
CA ALA A 99 -17.21 -7.00 14.22
C ALA A 99 -18.26 -7.57 13.27
N ARG A 100 -18.48 -8.89 13.29
CA ARG A 100 -19.51 -9.54 12.46
C ARG A 100 -20.90 -8.96 12.71
N ARG A 101 -21.34 -8.82 13.97
CA ARG A 101 -22.64 -8.24 14.31
C ARG A 101 -22.83 -6.82 13.83
N VAL A 102 -21.76 -6.00 13.89
CA VAL A 102 -21.79 -4.61 13.41
C VAL A 102 -21.90 -4.59 11.90
N PHE A 103 -21.13 -5.45 11.21
CA PHE A 103 -21.17 -5.57 9.74
C PHE A 103 -22.52 -6.05 9.22
N GLU A 104 -23.17 -7.00 9.91
CA GLU A 104 -24.51 -7.51 9.54
C GLU A 104 -25.60 -6.42 9.59
N ARG A 105 -25.42 -5.40 10.42
CA ARG A 105 -26.37 -4.28 10.57
C ARG A 105 -26.04 -3.08 9.72
N ALA A 106 -24.76 -2.90 9.38
CA ALA A 106 -24.31 -1.74 8.64
C ALA A 106 -24.82 -1.79 7.19
N ARG A 107 -25.51 -0.74 6.77
CA ARG A 107 -25.96 -0.60 5.38
C ARG A 107 -24.78 -0.41 4.42
N ARG A 108 -23.71 0.22 4.91
CA ARG A 108 -22.47 0.49 4.17
C ARG A 108 -21.30 -0.10 4.92
N SER A 109 -20.66 -1.11 4.35
CA SER A 109 -19.53 -1.74 5.00
C SER A 109 -18.42 -2.07 4.02
N ALA A 110 -17.19 -2.05 4.51
CA ALA A 110 -15.99 -2.45 3.77
C ALA A 110 -14.98 -3.13 4.70
N LEU A 111 -14.13 -3.97 4.15
CA LEU A 111 -13.05 -4.63 4.85
C LEU A 111 -11.70 -4.18 4.28
N LEU A 112 -10.73 -3.95 5.16
CA LEU A 112 -9.35 -3.68 4.80
C LEU A 112 -8.51 -4.92 5.11
N CYS A 113 -7.76 -5.40 4.13
CA CYS A 113 -6.83 -6.52 4.28
C CYS A 113 -5.47 -6.15 3.70
N MET A 114 -4.60 -5.61 4.55
CA MET A 114 -3.23 -5.25 4.19
C MET A 114 -2.27 -6.43 4.35
N SER A 115 -2.72 -7.52 4.98
CA SER A 115 -1.90 -8.69 5.26
C SER A 115 -1.38 -9.34 3.99
N ASP A 116 -0.16 -9.80 4.06
CA ASP A 116 0.44 -10.73 3.08
C ASP A 116 -0.32 -12.06 2.99
N VAL A 117 -1.08 -12.39 4.02
CA VAL A 117 -1.89 -13.60 4.11
C VAL A 117 -3.35 -13.22 4.02
N VAL A 118 -4.07 -13.84 3.10
CA VAL A 118 -5.52 -13.67 3.05
C VAL A 118 -6.13 -14.33 4.27
N SER A 119 -6.75 -13.51 5.11
CA SER A 119 -7.47 -14.00 6.27
C SER A 119 -8.52 -15.06 5.86
N SER A 120 -8.54 -16.17 6.58
CA SER A 120 -9.59 -17.21 6.48
C SER A 120 -10.87 -16.85 7.22
N VAL A 121 -10.99 -15.61 7.71
CA VAL A 121 -12.17 -15.18 8.48
C VAL A 121 -13.36 -15.03 7.55
N ASP A 122 -14.41 -15.77 7.83
CA ASP A 122 -15.71 -15.66 7.20
C ASP A 122 -16.37 -14.32 7.57
N PHE A 123 -16.25 -13.36 6.68
CA PHE A 123 -17.06 -12.15 6.71
C PHE A 123 -18.21 -12.27 5.71
N PRO A 124 -19.27 -11.45 5.85
CA PRO A 124 -20.36 -11.47 4.89
C PRO A 124 -19.82 -11.29 3.46
N ASP A 125 -20.17 -12.16 2.54
CA ASP A 125 -19.78 -12.09 1.12
C ASP A 125 -20.22 -10.78 0.45
N THR A 126 -21.10 -10.02 1.11
CA THR A 126 -21.64 -8.75 0.62
C THR A 126 -20.69 -7.56 0.82
N ALA A 127 -19.75 -7.63 1.77
CA ALA A 127 -18.82 -6.54 2.01
C ALA A 127 -17.64 -6.59 1.04
N PRO A 128 -17.31 -5.49 0.33
CA PRO A 128 -16.10 -5.42 -0.49
C PRO A 128 -14.85 -5.50 0.39
N VAL A 129 -13.85 -6.25 -0.06
CA VAL A 129 -12.57 -6.40 0.63
C VAL A 129 -11.49 -5.66 -0.15
N PHE A 130 -10.95 -4.59 0.42
CA PHE A 130 -9.79 -3.88 -0.12
C PHE A 130 -8.53 -4.67 0.23
N VAL A 131 -7.75 -5.04 -0.78
CA VAL A 131 -6.62 -5.98 -0.60
C VAL A 131 -5.33 -5.42 -1.16
N ALA A 132 -4.22 -5.60 -0.41
CA ALA A 132 -2.88 -5.35 -0.90
C ALA A 132 -2.46 -6.41 -1.93
N HIS A 133 -1.37 -6.13 -2.61
CA HIS A 133 -0.68 -7.10 -3.48
C HIS A 133 -1.53 -7.72 -4.59
N SER A 134 -2.59 -7.02 -5.01
CA SER A 134 -3.45 -7.52 -6.08
C SER A 134 -2.70 -7.73 -7.39
N ASN A 135 -3.04 -8.81 -8.08
CA ASN A 135 -2.45 -9.17 -9.36
C ASN A 135 -3.52 -9.73 -10.29
N SER A 136 -3.61 -9.22 -11.52
CA SER A 136 -4.60 -9.66 -12.51
C SER A 136 -4.43 -11.09 -12.99
N ARG A 137 -3.26 -11.68 -12.74
CA ARG A 137 -2.93 -13.07 -13.09
C ARG A 137 -3.27 -14.06 -11.99
N ILE A 138 -3.73 -13.57 -10.82
CA ILE A 138 -4.08 -14.40 -9.66
C ILE A 138 -5.57 -14.26 -9.39
N PHE A 139 -6.30 -15.35 -9.55
CA PHE A 139 -7.71 -15.38 -9.13
C PHE A 139 -7.80 -15.52 -7.62
N ALA A 140 -8.71 -14.77 -7.01
CA ALA A 140 -9.12 -14.95 -5.62
C ALA A 140 -10.64 -14.79 -5.53
N ARG A 141 -11.29 -15.63 -4.71
CA ARG A 141 -12.74 -15.60 -4.51
C ARG A 141 -13.17 -14.32 -3.78
N GLY A 142 -14.42 -13.91 -4.03
CA GLY A 142 -15.08 -12.78 -3.39
C GLY A 142 -14.86 -11.44 -4.10
N ARG A 143 -15.52 -10.39 -3.60
CA ARG A 143 -15.46 -9.04 -4.16
C ARG A 143 -14.21 -8.30 -3.65
N ARG A 144 -13.08 -8.56 -4.30
CA ARG A 144 -11.79 -7.99 -3.93
C ARG A 144 -11.50 -6.74 -4.74
N ILE A 145 -11.12 -5.68 -4.03
CA ILE A 145 -10.80 -4.37 -4.60
C ILE A 145 -9.30 -4.16 -4.45
N PRO A 146 -8.54 -4.06 -5.55
CA PRO A 146 -7.12 -3.73 -5.48
C PRO A 146 -6.90 -2.44 -4.69
N TRP A 147 -5.99 -2.49 -3.73
CA TRP A 147 -5.63 -1.34 -2.92
C TRP A 147 -4.12 -1.23 -2.78
N ALA A 148 -3.64 -0.11 -2.27
CA ALA A 148 -2.22 0.23 -2.19
C ALA A 148 -1.84 0.63 -0.77
N PHE A 149 -0.58 0.47 -0.37
CA PHE A 149 -0.12 0.97 0.93
C PHE A 149 -0.26 2.48 1.03
N GLY A 150 0.14 3.22 0.01
CA GLY A 150 0.03 4.68 0.01
C GLY A 150 0.93 5.35 1.04
N LEU A 151 0.57 6.58 1.42
CA LEU A 151 1.33 7.43 2.35
C LEU A 151 0.49 7.74 3.59
N SER A 152 1.07 7.56 4.77
CA SER A 152 0.48 8.08 6.01
C SER A 152 0.89 9.53 6.24
N ARG A 153 0.13 10.24 7.09
CA ARG A 153 0.48 11.60 7.54
C ARG A 153 1.88 11.61 8.18
N GLU A 154 2.16 10.65 9.05
CA GLU A 154 3.46 10.53 9.72
C GLU A 154 4.62 10.44 8.72
N VAL A 155 4.46 9.64 7.66
CA VAL A 155 5.46 9.53 6.59
C VAL A 155 5.61 10.85 5.84
N MET A 156 4.51 11.52 5.52
CA MET A 156 4.53 12.83 4.84
C MET A 156 5.23 13.90 5.70
N ASP A 157 4.97 13.92 7.00
CA ASP A 157 5.60 14.86 7.94
C ASP A 157 7.11 14.60 8.06
N LYS A 158 7.53 13.33 8.15
CA LYS A 158 8.95 12.94 8.16
C LYS A 158 9.66 13.34 6.87
N ILE A 159 9.03 13.12 5.71
CA ILE A 159 9.59 13.56 4.41
C ILE A 159 9.69 15.08 4.34
N ALA A 160 8.69 15.80 4.84
CA ALA A 160 8.70 17.26 4.85
C ALA A 160 9.79 17.83 5.78
N GLY A 161 10.07 17.15 6.90
CA GLY A 161 11.13 17.51 7.85
C GLY A 161 12.53 17.05 7.44
N ALA A 162 12.63 16.12 6.50
CA ALA A 162 13.92 15.56 6.07
C ALA A 162 14.78 16.60 5.34
N HIS A 163 16.08 16.51 5.57
CA HIS A 163 17.04 17.37 4.88
C HIS A 163 17.14 16.97 3.40
N ARG A 164 16.70 17.87 2.51
CA ARG A 164 16.82 17.68 1.07
C ARG A 164 18.11 18.33 0.57
N LEU A 165 19.03 17.52 0.07
CA LEU A 165 20.18 18.04 -0.64
C LEU A 165 19.72 18.66 -1.97
N GLN A 166 20.26 19.84 -2.31
CA GLN A 166 20.02 20.47 -3.61
C GLN A 166 20.56 19.60 -4.76
N VAL A 167 21.68 18.92 -4.50
CA VAL A 167 22.29 17.96 -5.43
C VAL A 167 22.34 16.61 -4.72
N ARG A 168 21.59 15.64 -5.25
CA ARG A 168 21.55 14.27 -4.73
C ARG A 168 22.83 13.53 -5.08
N GLU A 169 23.30 12.72 -4.14
CA GLU A 169 24.40 11.81 -4.39
C GLU A 169 24.02 10.78 -5.45
N ARG A 170 24.92 10.51 -6.37
CA ARG A 170 24.71 9.55 -7.46
C ARG A 170 24.83 8.11 -6.95
N LEU A 171 23.94 7.73 -6.05
CA LEU A 171 23.86 6.40 -5.47
C LEU A 171 22.42 5.92 -5.39
N PHE A 172 22.24 4.60 -5.34
CA PHE A 172 20.96 3.94 -5.07
C PHE A 172 20.96 3.29 -3.70
N LEU A 173 19.89 3.54 -2.93
CA LEU A 173 19.67 2.84 -1.67
C LEU A 173 19.10 1.46 -1.94
N ARG A 174 19.67 0.44 -1.32
CA ARG A 174 19.14 -0.89 -1.22
C ARG A 174 18.92 -1.22 0.25
N ASN A 175 17.78 -0.78 0.81
CA ASN A 175 17.50 -0.85 2.23
C ASN A 175 16.51 -1.97 2.63
N PHE A 176 16.55 -3.10 1.98
CA PHE A 176 15.75 -4.27 2.35
C PHE A 176 16.63 -5.45 2.76
N ARG A 177 16.11 -6.29 3.67
CA ARG A 177 16.85 -7.48 4.11
C ARG A 177 17.13 -8.40 2.93
N PRO A 178 18.34 -8.96 2.85
CA PRO A 178 18.55 -10.19 2.10
C PRO A 178 17.65 -11.25 2.74
N SER A 179 16.63 -11.67 2.01
CA SER A 179 15.67 -12.62 2.55
C SER A 179 15.63 -13.84 1.66
N GLY A 180 16.12 -14.97 2.16
CA GLY A 180 16.00 -16.26 1.48
C GLY A 180 14.55 -16.63 1.12
N ASN A 181 13.57 -15.92 1.70
CA ASN A 181 12.15 -16.16 1.50
C ASN A 181 11.51 -15.26 0.44
N GLN A 182 12.24 -14.28 -0.13
CA GLN A 182 11.70 -13.40 -1.17
C GLN A 182 12.37 -13.65 -2.52
N SER A 183 11.75 -14.51 -3.33
CA SER A 183 12.33 -15.00 -4.58
C SER A 183 12.65 -13.88 -5.58
N VAL A 184 11.81 -12.84 -5.68
CA VAL A 184 12.06 -11.68 -6.56
C VAL A 184 13.30 -10.91 -6.12
N ARG A 185 13.46 -10.61 -4.83
CA ARG A 185 14.66 -9.90 -4.31
C ARG A 185 15.92 -10.70 -4.57
N ASN A 186 15.88 -11.99 -4.31
CA ASN A 186 17.03 -12.85 -4.54
C ASN A 186 17.43 -12.90 -6.02
N ALA A 187 16.48 -13.04 -6.93
CA ALA A 187 16.73 -13.03 -8.36
C ALA A 187 17.34 -11.72 -8.83
N LEU A 188 16.79 -10.59 -8.38
CA LEU A 188 17.26 -9.24 -8.77
C LEU A 188 18.60 -8.88 -8.12
N ASP A 189 18.85 -9.30 -6.88
CA ASP A 189 20.17 -9.09 -6.25
C ASP A 189 21.29 -9.84 -7.01
N LEU A 190 21.01 -11.04 -7.48
CA LEU A 190 21.97 -11.85 -8.22
C LEU A 190 22.20 -11.39 -9.67
N SER A 191 21.22 -10.72 -10.26
CA SER A 191 21.26 -10.31 -11.66
C SER A 191 21.39 -8.79 -11.83
N PHE A 192 20.36 -8.04 -11.45
CA PHE A 192 20.24 -6.60 -11.68
C PHE A 192 21.21 -5.79 -10.81
N VAL A 193 21.22 -6.03 -9.48
CA VAL A 193 22.03 -5.26 -8.53
C VAL A 193 23.53 -5.38 -8.86
N LYS A 194 24.01 -6.57 -9.20
CA LYS A 194 25.41 -6.77 -9.60
C LYS A 194 25.79 -5.92 -10.81
N ARG A 195 24.95 -5.94 -11.86
CA ARG A 195 25.20 -5.17 -13.09
C ARG A 195 25.14 -3.65 -12.86
N LEU A 196 24.22 -3.23 -11.99
CA LEU A 196 24.10 -1.81 -11.63
C LEU A 196 25.30 -1.36 -10.79
N ALA A 197 25.78 -2.19 -9.87
CA ALA A 197 26.93 -1.89 -9.01
C ALA A 197 28.24 -1.70 -9.78
N ASP A 198 28.38 -2.30 -10.96
CA ASP A 198 29.52 -2.08 -11.85
C ASP A 198 29.54 -0.65 -12.44
N LYS A 199 28.44 0.08 -12.40
CA LYS A 199 28.28 1.39 -13.02
C LYS A 199 27.86 2.50 -12.05
N MET A 200 27.26 2.15 -10.92
CA MET A 200 26.68 3.09 -9.96
C MET A 200 26.96 2.64 -8.52
N ALA A 201 27.15 3.60 -7.63
CA ALA A 201 27.21 3.31 -6.20
C ALA A 201 25.86 2.78 -5.69
N ILE A 202 25.92 1.69 -4.93
CA ILE A 202 24.76 1.13 -4.24
C ILE A 202 25.06 1.07 -2.75
N ASP A 203 24.24 1.74 -1.96
CA ASP A 203 24.34 1.69 -0.51
C ASP A 203 23.53 0.48 0.02
N THR A 204 24.25 -0.50 0.53
CA THR A 204 23.69 -1.71 1.15
C THR A 204 23.89 -1.73 2.67
N SER A 205 24.47 -0.67 3.23
CA SER A 205 24.80 -0.57 4.67
C SER A 205 23.57 -0.31 5.54
N PHE A 206 22.44 0.06 4.92
CA PHE A 206 21.24 0.40 5.64
C PHE A 206 20.49 -0.86 6.04
N ASP A 207 20.44 -1.08 7.34
CA ASP A 207 19.64 -2.15 7.86
C ASP A 207 18.15 -1.72 7.88
N ASN A 208 17.28 -2.69 7.94
CA ASN A 208 15.89 -2.69 7.55
C ASN A 208 14.91 -1.97 8.48
N HIS A 209 15.37 -1.16 9.42
CA HIS A 209 14.49 -0.38 10.30
C HIS A 209 14.08 0.98 9.70
N GLY A 210 14.01 1.03 8.36
CA GLY A 210 13.83 2.19 7.51
C GLY A 210 13.10 3.36 8.14
N ARG A 211 11.78 3.36 8.12
CA ARG A 211 10.98 4.49 8.57
C ARG A 211 11.01 4.79 10.09
N TRP A 212 11.51 3.88 10.89
CA TRP A 212 11.68 4.07 12.33
C TRP A 212 13.03 4.69 12.70
N ASN A 213 13.97 4.71 11.75
CA ASN A 213 15.25 5.36 11.92
C ASN A 213 15.12 6.83 11.48
N SER A 214 15.54 7.77 12.34
CA SER A 214 15.51 9.21 12.06
C SER A 214 16.22 9.59 10.76
N ASP A 215 17.31 8.88 10.43
CA ASP A 215 18.17 9.20 9.29
C ASP A 215 17.66 8.63 7.95
N TYR A 216 16.65 7.76 7.98
CA TYR A 216 16.16 7.08 6.79
C TYR A 216 15.65 8.05 5.72
N PHE A 217 14.82 9.01 6.11
CA PHE A 217 14.26 9.97 5.16
C PHE A 217 15.29 10.99 4.69
N ASP A 218 16.28 11.34 5.53
CA ASP A 218 17.43 12.15 5.13
C ASP A 218 18.25 11.43 4.07
N ARG A 219 18.50 10.12 4.24
CA ARG A 219 19.20 9.31 3.25
C ARG A 219 18.41 9.18 1.95
N LEU A 220 17.10 8.98 2.00
CA LEU A 220 16.24 9.05 0.81
C LEU A 220 16.36 10.44 0.15
N GLY A 221 16.28 11.53 0.94
CA GLY A 221 16.41 12.90 0.45
C GLY A 221 17.75 13.20 -0.21
N GLY A 222 18.83 12.55 0.25
CA GLY A 222 20.19 12.72 -0.27
C GLY A 222 20.54 11.80 -1.45
N SER A 223 19.84 10.71 -1.66
CA SER A 223 20.17 9.69 -2.68
C SER A 223 19.47 9.94 -4.01
N LEU A 224 20.12 9.62 -5.13
CA LEU A 224 19.51 9.69 -6.46
C LEU A 224 18.29 8.78 -6.56
N GLY A 225 18.38 7.55 -6.05
CA GLY A 225 17.30 6.59 -6.16
C GLY A 225 17.25 5.56 -5.05
N CYS A 226 16.18 4.76 -5.09
CA CYS A 226 15.93 3.67 -4.15
C CYS A 226 15.43 2.43 -4.88
N LEU A 227 16.01 1.27 -4.52
CA LEU A 227 15.54 -0.03 -4.97
C LEU A 227 14.36 -0.46 -4.08
N ALA A 228 13.16 -0.48 -4.64
CA ALA A 228 11.91 -0.64 -3.89
C ALA A 228 11.08 -1.87 -4.31
N TYR A 229 11.72 -2.83 -4.95
CA TYR A 229 11.05 -4.06 -5.37
C TYR A 229 10.96 -5.09 -4.24
N GLY A 230 10.00 -5.99 -4.36
CA GLY A 230 9.78 -7.10 -3.44
C GLY A 230 8.92 -8.18 -4.07
N GLY A 231 8.52 -9.15 -3.25
CA GLY A 231 7.56 -10.17 -3.63
C GLY A 231 8.13 -11.55 -3.91
N HIS A 232 7.21 -12.43 -4.28
CA HIS A 232 7.47 -13.83 -4.58
C HIS A 232 6.92 -14.18 -5.96
N PHE A 233 7.69 -14.94 -6.73
CA PHE A 233 7.12 -15.62 -7.90
C PHE A 233 6.09 -16.63 -7.42
N VAL A 234 4.88 -16.52 -7.93
CA VAL A 234 3.75 -17.31 -7.44
C VAL A 234 3.94 -18.80 -7.67
N GLU A 235 4.59 -19.19 -8.77
CA GLU A 235 4.92 -20.59 -9.03
C GLU A 235 5.74 -21.21 -7.91
N ASP A 236 6.75 -20.49 -7.38
CA ASP A 236 7.57 -20.98 -6.29
C ASP A 236 6.77 -21.07 -4.98
N PHE A 237 5.86 -20.14 -4.77
CA PHE A 237 5.02 -20.04 -3.59
C PHE A 237 3.96 -21.17 -3.57
N PHE A 238 3.30 -21.43 -4.70
CA PHE A 238 2.29 -22.51 -4.79
C PHE A 238 2.90 -23.92 -4.72
N ARG A 239 4.19 -24.08 -5.03
CA ARG A 239 4.90 -25.36 -4.92
C ARG A 239 5.32 -25.72 -3.50
N ARG A 240 5.40 -24.73 -2.59
CA ARG A 240 5.82 -24.96 -1.20
C ARG A 240 4.63 -25.40 -0.35
N GLU A 241 4.72 -26.60 0.21
CA GLU A 241 3.66 -27.18 1.07
C GLU A 241 3.30 -26.30 2.27
N GLU A 242 4.30 -25.66 2.87
CA GLU A 242 4.18 -24.76 4.02
C GLU A 242 3.31 -23.52 3.75
N PHE A 243 3.13 -23.12 2.48
CA PHE A 243 2.32 -21.98 2.09
C PHE A 243 0.95 -22.34 1.50
N ARG A 244 0.68 -23.64 1.27
CA ARG A 244 -0.60 -24.06 0.69
C ARG A 244 -1.81 -23.65 1.51
N SER A 245 -1.71 -23.71 2.86
CA SER A 245 -2.77 -23.24 3.76
C SER A 245 -2.99 -21.73 3.70
N GLN A 246 -1.97 -20.95 3.28
CA GLN A 246 -2.02 -19.49 3.17
C GLN A 246 -2.55 -19.01 1.81
N ILE A 247 -2.56 -19.89 0.81
CA ILE A 247 -2.98 -19.57 -0.55
C ILE A 247 -4.51 -19.51 -0.65
N GLY A 248 -5.21 -20.29 0.17
CA GLY A 248 -6.67 -20.42 0.11
C GLY A 248 -7.14 -20.89 -1.27
N GLU A 249 -8.22 -20.30 -1.79
CA GLU A 249 -8.79 -20.62 -3.11
C GLU A 249 -8.14 -19.84 -4.29
N ARG A 250 -6.94 -19.31 -4.11
CA ARG A 250 -6.25 -18.58 -5.17
C ARG A 250 -5.82 -19.54 -6.30
N ARG A 251 -5.93 -19.09 -7.53
CA ARG A 251 -5.48 -19.81 -8.73
C ARG A 251 -4.69 -18.88 -9.63
N ILE A 252 -3.66 -19.44 -10.28
CA ILE A 252 -2.95 -18.75 -11.37
C ILE A 252 -3.83 -18.81 -12.61
N LEU A 253 -4.09 -17.66 -13.24
CA LEU A 253 -4.92 -17.52 -14.45
C LEU A 253 -4.12 -17.50 -15.75
N SER A 254 -2.79 -17.44 -15.67
CA SER A 254 -1.91 -17.21 -16.82
C SER A 254 -0.65 -18.02 -16.68
N ASP A 255 -0.10 -18.47 -17.83
CA ASP A 255 1.23 -19.09 -17.90
C ASP A 255 2.37 -18.06 -17.75
N GLU A 256 2.04 -16.77 -17.74
CA GLU A 256 3.01 -15.71 -17.53
C GLU A 256 3.36 -15.58 -16.03
N PRO A 257 4.60 -15.16 -15.68
CA PRO A 257 5.01 -14.99 -14.31
C PRO A 257 4.08 -14.07 -13.53
N ALA A 258 3.48 -14.57 -12.47
CA ALA A 258 2.69 -13.80 -11.53
C ALA A 258 3.52 -13.55 -10.25
N ILE A 259 3.34 -12.36 -9.66
CA ILE A 259 4.08 -11.97 -8.45
C ILE A 259 3.08 -11.60 -7.38
N ASP A 260 3.24 -12.22 -6.19
CA ASP A 260 2.51 -11.92 -4.98
C ASP A 260 3.40 -11.14 -3.98
N ARG A 261 2.81 -10.46 -2.99
CA ARG A 261 3.50 -9.68 -1.94
C ARG A 261 4.48 -8.63 -2.49
N TRP A 262 4.12 -8.02 -3.61
CA TRP A 262 4.98 -7.11 -4.35
C TRP A 262 4.96 -5.68 -3.80
N ASP A 263 3.85 -5.22 -3.20
CA ASP A 263 3.73 -3.88 -2.66
C ASP A 263 4.65 -3.70 -1.44
N SER A 264 5.30 -2.56 -1.36
CA SER A 264 6.30 -2.27 -0.33
C SER A 264 6.23 -0.80 0.06
N TRP A 265 6.26 -0.50 1.35
CA TRP A 265 6.33 0.89 1.83
C TRP A 265 7.44 1.70 1.17
N ARG A 266 8.59 1.07 0.88
CA ARG A 266 9.72 1.73 0.21
C ARG A 266 9.37 2.32 -1.14
N PHE A 267 8.44 1.68 -1.86
CA PHE A 267 7.95 2.22 -3.13
C PHE A 267 7.30 3.59 -2.93
N TRP A 268 6.40 3.71 -1.96
CA TRP A 268 5.67 4.94 -1.66
C TRP A 268 6.57 6.01 -1.04
N GLU A 269 7.39 5.62 -0.06
CA GLU A 269 8.32 6.49 0.66
C GLU A 269 9.37 7.07 -0.29
N SER A 270 9.95 6.27 -1.18
CA SER A 270 10.95 6.73 -2.14
C SER A 270 10.37 7.66 -3.20
N LEU A 271 9.19 7.37 -3.75
CA LEU A 271 8.48 8.29 -4.63
C LEU A 271 8.22 9.64 -3.96
N ALA A 272 7.64 9.62 -2.76
CA ALA A 272 7.31 10.84 -2.02
C ALA A 272 8.54 11.66 -1.63
N SER A 273 9.68 10.99 -1.37
CA SER A 273 10.96 11.65 -1.14
C SER A 273 11.59 12.22 -2.42
N GLY A 274 10.99 11.96 -3.60
CA GLY A 274 11.52 12.38 -4.90
C GLY A 274 12.76 11.62 -5.32
N CYS A 275 12.90 10.35 -4.93
CA CYS A 275 13.89 9.44 -5.46
C CYS A 275 13.48 8.89 -6.83
N VAL A 276 14.45 8.52 -7.66
CA VAL A 276 14.22 7.59 -8.76
C VAL A 276 13.87 6.23 -8.14
N THR A 277 12.59 5.90 -8.12
CA THR A 277 12.12 4.66 -7.54
C THR A 277 12.24 3.52 -8.54
N VAL A 278 12.91 2.44 -8.17
CA VAL A 278 13.10 1.25 -9.00
C VAL A 278 12.24 0.13 -8.43
N ALA A 279 11.24 -0.31 -9.18
CA ALA A 279 10.31 -1.37 -8.78
C ALA A 279 10.05 -2.35 -9.93
N LEU A 280 9.23 -3.36 -9.72
CA LEU A 280 8.76 -4.23 -10.80
C LEU A 280 7.85 -3.44 -11.75
N ASP A 281 7.87 -3.77 -13.04
CA ASP A 281 6.95 -3.19 -14.02
C ASP A 281 5.52 -3.64 -13.74
N PHE A 282 4.63 -2.69 -13.45
CA PHE A 282 3.23 -2.97 -13.06
C PHE A 282 2.44 -3.66 -14.17
N ASP A 283 2.62 -3.23 -15.40
CA ASP A 283 1.88 -3.79 -16.53
C ASP A 283 2.45 -5.15 -16.94
N GLU A 284 3.78 -5.28 -16.95
CA GLU A 284 4.46 -6.53 -17.26
C GLU A 284 4.04 -7.68 -16.35
N TYR A 285 3.89 -7.42 -15.04
CA TYR A 285 3.58 -8.47 -14.06
C TYR A 285 2.13 -8.48 -13.60
N GLY A 286 1.25 -7.71 -14.23
CA GLY A 286 -0.17 -7.67 -13.88
C GLY A 286 -0.47 -7.10 -12.50
N LEU A 287 0.42 -6.25 -11.96
CA LEU A 287 0.26 -5.65 -10.63
C LEU A 287 -0.90 -4.64 -10.65
N GLN A 288 -1.74 -4.68 -9.62
CA GLN A 288 -2.96 -3.87 -9.58
C GLN A 288 -3.04 -3.00 -8.35
N ILE A 289 -3.27 -1.71 -8.59
CA ILE A 289 -3.65 -0.69 -7.61
C ILE A 289 -4.70 0.22 -8.26
N PRO A 290 -5.43 1.05 -7.48
CA PRO A 290 -6.50 1.90 -8.03
C PRO A 290 -6.05 2.83 -9.13
N VAL A 291 -4.95 3.54 -8.96
CA VAL A 291 -4.35 4.43 -9.96
C VAL A 291 -2.93 3.95 -10.22
N LYS A 292 -2.67 3.39 -11.38
CA LYS A 292 -1.35 2.83 -11.71
C LYS A 292 -0.32 3.90 -12.07
N PRO A 293 0.94 3.76 -11.63
CA PRO A 293 2.04 4.55 -12.15
C PRO A 293 2.41 4.07 -13.57
N VAL A 294 3.04 4.93 -14.33
CA VAL A 294 3.52 4.63 -15.69
C VAL A 294 5.03 4.45 -15.65
N ASN A 295 5.51 3.28 -16.12
CA ASN A 295 6.94 2.99 -16.23
C ASN A 295 7.65 3.99 -17.16
N GLY A 296 8.82 4.45 -16.76
CA GLY A 296 9.61 5.48 -17.48
C GLY A 296 9.07 6.91 -17.31
N VAL A 297 7.92 7.10 -16.66
CA VAL A 297 7.33 8.41 -16.36
C VAL A 297 7.36 8.71 -14.88
N HIS A 298 6.89 7.80 -14.03
CA HIS A 298 6.77 7.99 -12.59
C HIS A 298 7.80 7.17 -11.79
N TYR A 299 8.32 6.10 -12.37
CA TYR A 299 9.30 5.20 -11.77
C TYR A 299 10.05 4.43 -12.86
N VAL A 300 11.07 3.68 -12.48
CA VAL A 300 11.77 2.76 -13.37
C VAL A 300 11.31 1.33 -13.08
N GLY A 301 10.52 0.78 -14.00
CA GLY A 301 9.95 -0.57 -13.93
C GLY A 301 10.93 -1.62 -14.44
N LEU A 302 11.28 -2.59 -13.58
CA LEU A 302 12.14 -3.69 -13.94
C LEU A 302 11.36 -4.79 -14.65
N ARG A 303 11.88 -5.22 -15.78
CA ARG A 303 11.47 -6.41 -16.51
C ARG A 303 12.61 -7.40 -16.49
N LEU A 304 12.36 -8.62 -16.03
CA LEU A 304 13.40 -9.64 -15.86
C LEU A 304 14.09 -10.04 -17.17
N ASP A 305 13.37 -9.94 -18.28
CA ASP A 305 13.87 -10.19 -19.64
C ASP A 305 14.69 -9.03 -20.23
N ARG A 306 14.63 -7.82 -19.62
CA ARG A 306 15.25 -6.58 -20.11
C ARG A 306 15.96 -5.77 -19.03
N LEU A 307 16.64 -6.42 -18.11
CA LEU A 307 17.34 -5.74 -17.01
C LEU A 307 18.44 -4.79 -17.50
N GLU A 308 19.05 -5.06 -18.67
CA GLU A 308 20.07 -4.20 -19.26
C GLU A 308 19.52 -2.81 -19.64
N ASP A 309 18.27 -2.73 -20.09
CA ASP A 309 17.64 -1.46 -20.43
C ASP A 309 17.51 -0.57 -19.18
N ALA A 310 17.11 -1.16 -18.05
CA ALA A 310 17.03 -0.46 -16.78
C ALA A 310 18.43 -0.03 -16.27
N VAL A 311 19.43 -0.91 -16.38
CA VAL A 311 20.83 -0.58 -16.02
C VAL A 311 21.34 0.57 -16.88
N ALA A 312 21.13 0.55 -18.20
CA ALA A 312 21.55 1.61 -19.12
C ALA A 312 20.88 2.95 -18.78
N LEU A 313 19.56 2.94 -18.52
CA LEU A 313 18.82 4.15 -18.12
C LEU A 313 19.36 4.72 -16.80
N LEU A 314 19.50 3.91 -15.75
CA LEU A 314 19.89 4.35 -14.42
C LEU A 314 21.34 4.82 -14.36
N SER A 315 22.24 4.24 -15.16
CA SER A 315 23.63 4.65 -15.26
C SER A 315 23.88 5.81 -16.24
N GLY A 316 22.87 6.20 -16.99
CA GLY A 316 22.89 7.27 -17.98
C GLY A 316 22.90 8.70 -17.39
N PRO A 317 22.55 9.71 -18.20
CA PRO A 317 22.46 11.10 -17.76
C PRO A 317 21.43 11.30 -16.64
N GLN A 318 21.69 12.24 -15.72
CA GLN A 318 20.78 12.48 -14.58
C GLN A 318 19.49 13.21 -14.96
N THR A 319 19.49 14.01 -16.04
CA THR A 319 18.32 14.84 -16.40
C THR A 319 17.04 14.03 -16.61
N PRO A 320 17.00 12.92 -17.38
CA PRO A 320 15.81 12.10 -17.51
C PRO A 320 15.37 11.47 -16.17
N LEU A 321 16.34 11.10 -15.34
CA LEU A 321 16.06 10.50 -14.02
C LEU A 321 15.43 11.52 -13.07
N ALA A 322 15.87 12.77 -13.11
CA ALA A 322 15.28 13.85 -12.30
C ALA A 322 13.81 14.10 -12.70
N VAL A 323 13.48 14.03 -13.98
CA VAL A 323 12.11 14.16 -14.47
C VAL A 323 11.25 12.99 -13.97
N ILE A 324 11.73 11.75 -14.06
CA ILE A 324 11.03 10.57 -13.56
C ILE A 324 10.77 10.70 -12.04
N ALA A 325 11.78 11.13 -11.29
CA ALA A 325 11.66 11.29 -9.84
C ALA A 325 10.63 12.36 -9.44
N GLU A 326 10.62 13.50 -10.12
CA GLU A 326 9.65 14.58 -9.85
C GLU A 326 8.23 14.18 -10.26
N ASN A 327 8.05 13.57 -11.44
CA ASN A 327 6.75 13.05 -11.86
C ASN A 327 6.23 11.97 -10.90
N GLY A 328 7.12 11.10 -10.40
CA GLY A 328 6.79 10.08 -9.41
C GLY A 328 6.32 10.70 -8.09
N ARG A 329 7.00 11.75 -7.64
CA ARG A 329 6.63 12.50 -6.42
C ARG A 329 5.26 13.17 -6.59
N GLU A 330 5.03 13.83 -7.71
CA GLU A 330 3.75 14.47 -8.01
C GLU A 330 2.62 13.44 -8.07
N TRP A 331 2.85 12.34 -8.79
CA TRP A 331 1.86 11.27 -8.91
C TRP A 331 1.48 10.67 -7.55
N VAL A 332 2.45 10.31 -6.71
CA VAL A 332 2.15 9.67 -5.43
C VAL A 332 1.46 10.62 -4.45
N THR A 333 1.83 11.89 -4.44
CA THR A 333 1.18 12.90 -3.57
C THR A 333 -0.22 13.25 -4.04
N THR A 334 -0.45 13.27 -5.36
CA THR A 334 -1.76 13.55 -5.95
C THR A 334 -2.77 12.42 -5.71
N HIS A 335 -2.31 11.18 -5.70
CA HIS A 335 -3.22 10.02 -5.68
C HIS A 335 -3.20 9.25 -4.37
N TYR A 336 -2.11 9.28 -3.60
CA TYR A 336 -1.88 8.37 -2.48
C TYR A 336 -1.48 9.06 -1.17
N ALA A 337 -1.51 10.39 -1.08
CA ALA A 337 -1.52 11.11 0.19
C ALA A 337 -2.86 10.90 0.93
N PRO A 338 -2.96 11.19 2.24
CA PRO A 338 -4.15 10.85 3.03
C PRO A 338 -5.48 11.32 2.46
N ALA A 339 -5.64 12.62 2.14
CA ALA A 339 -6.90 13.14 1.60
C ALA A 339 -7.27 12.53 0.22
N PRO A 340 -6.37 12.44 -0.79
CA PRO A 340 -6.63 11.70 -2.03
C PRO A 340 -7.06 10.25 -1.81
N VAL A 341 -6.41 9.52 -0.89
CA VAL A 341 -6.78 8.12 -0.58
C VAL A 341 -8.19 8.03 0.00
N ALA A 342 -8.57 8.95 0.91
CA ALA A 342 -9.92 9.00 1.44
C ALA A 342 -10.97 9.29 0.35
N HIS A 343 -10.70 10.24 -0.56
CA HIS A 343 -11.57 10.49 -1.71
C HIS A 343 -11.70 9.26 -2.61
N LEU A 344 -10.58 8.62 -2.94
CA LEU A 344 -10.54 7.41 -3.77
C LEU A 344 -11.33 6.25 -3.15
N PHE A 345 -11.24 6.11 -1.82
CA PHE A 345 -12.00 5.12 -1.08
C PHE A 345 -13.51 5.39 -1.19
N LEU A 346 -13.96 6.63 -0.91
CA LEU A 346 -15.36 7.01 -0.99
C LEU A 346 -15.93 6.88 -2.41
N GLU A 347 -15.17 7.29 -3.42
CA GLU A 347 -15.53 7.11 -4.83
C GLU A 347 -15.72 5.63 -5.18
N THR A 348 -14.83 4.79 -4.66
CA THR A 348 -14.93 3.34 -4.88
C THR A 348 -16.16 2.77 -4.20
N MET A 349 -16.46 3.17 -2.96
CA MET A 349 -17.65 2.73 -2.24
C MET A 349 -18.94 3.17 -2.93
N GLU A 350 -19.03 4.41 -3.41
CA GLU A 350 -20.20 4.89 -4.15
C GLU A 350 -20.46 4.08 -5.43
N ARG A 351 -19.40 3.84 -6.24
CA ARG A 351 -19.52 2.98 -7.45
C ARG A 351 -19.98 1.57 -7.14
N LEU A 352 -19.58 1.04 -6.01
CA LEU A 352 -19.97 -0.29 -5.56
C LEU A 352 -21.45 -0.35 -5.16
N GLU A 353 -21.98 0.74 -4.58
CA GLU A 353 -23.42 0.88 -4.28
C GLU A 353 -24.26 1.05 -5.56
N GLU A 354 -23.82 1.87 -6.51
CA GLU A 354 -24.50 2.05 -7.79
C GLU A 354 -24.59 0.75 -8.63
N SER A 355 -23.72 -0.22 -8.34
CA SER A 355 -23.63 -1.47 -9.09
C SER A 355 -24.46 -2.62 -8.49
N GLN A 356 -25.12 -2.38 -7.34
CA GLN A 356 -26.02 -3.34 -6.65
C GLN A 356 -27.47 -3.10 -7.07
#